data_56e216b185b153d0d57d5a052dfe89b9
#
_entry.id   56e216b185b153d0d57d5a052dfe89b9
#
_cell.length_a   1.000
_cell.length_b   1.000
_cell.length_c   1.000
_cell.angle_alpha   90.00
_cell.angle_beta   90.00
_cell.angle_gamma   90.00
#
_symmetry.space_group_name_H-M   'P 1'
#
loop_
_entity.id
_entity.type
_entity.pdbx_description
1 polymer ?
#
loop_
_entity_poly.entity_id
_entity_poly.type
_entity_poly.pdbx_seq_one_letter_code
_entity_poly.pdbx_strand_id
1 'polypeptide(L)'
;MEEIIMVYTTEQLRNATLMQLVDWGFSHYQMDEIIKGLQSGVDVSIYADPKCSIIQMSLIRHRLEDVSKKSQYDFYPAQKEIIRKGEEAGVDVTIFADRKYNDAQMRVIENGLEKGIDVSIYADPKYDYDQMEEIKKGLETGLDVSIYADPKYNSRQMGAIRTGLEEGFDVSIYADLDYNEYQMNFILNGLESGLDVSIYADPKYSENQMREIYLGLEAGLDVSIYADPKYSEHRMYIMREDLERQMEQNESDIENEDYDEDYGDDFGDL
;
A
#
# COMPACT_ATOMS: atom_id res chain seq x y z
N MET A 1 -20.47 46.31 -12.89
CA MET A 1 -20.01 45.82 -11.58
C MET A 1 -20.35 44.33 -11.52
N GLU A 2 -19.36 43.47 -11.63
CA GLU A 2 -19.58 42.04 -11.44
C GLU A 2 -19.91 41.82 -9.96
N GLU A 3 -21.11 41.29 -9.70
CA GLU A 3 -21.50 40.86 -8.37
C GLU A 3 -20.60 39.69 -7.95
N ILE A 4 -19.74 39.90 -6.97
CA ILE A 4 -18.96 38.82 -6.35
C ILE A 4 -19.97 37.93 -5.63
N ILE A 5 -20.24 36.77 -6.19
CA ILE A 5 -21.00 35.69 -5.52
C ILE A 5 -20.08 35.13 -4.42
N MET A 6 -20.37 35.48 -3.17
CA MET A 6 -19.67 34.87 -2.04
C MET A 6 -20.17 33.42 -1.87
N VAL A 7 -19.28 32.47 -2.12
CA VAL A 7 -19.56 31.05 -1.90
C VAL A 7 -18.91 30.65 -0.58
N TYR A 8 -19.71 30.21 0.38
CA TYR A 8 -19.25 29.74 1.67
C TYR A 8 -19.04 28.21 1.65
N THR A 9 -17.95 27.70 2.19
CA THR A 9 -17.75 26.26 2.35
C THR A 9 -18.58 25.74 3.54
N THR A 10 -18.90 24.44 3.53
CA THR A 10 -19.59 23.80 4.67
C THR A 10 -18.81 23.95 5.96
N GLU A 11 -17.48 23.91 5.92
CA GLU A 11 -16.61 24.11 7.07
C GLU A 11 -16.69 25.54 7.61
N GLN A 12 -16.67 26.54 6.74
CA GLN A 12 -16.87 27.95 7.14
C GLN A 12 -18.23 28.16 7.81
N LEU A 13 -19.28 27.58 7.25
CA LEU A 13 -20.63 27.66 7.80
C LEU A 13 -20.79 26.93 9.13
N ARG A 14 -20.09 25.79 9.31
CA ARG A 14 -20.06 25.02 10.57
C ARG A 14 -19.40 25.80 11.70
N ASN A 15 -18.32 26.52 11.38
CA ASN A 15 -17.52 27.24 12.36
C ASN A 15 -18.00 28.68 12.59
N ALA A 16 -18.97 29.14 11.79
CA ALA A 16 -19.50 30.51 11.91
C ALA A 16 -20.34 30.70 13.16
N THR A 17 -20.16 31.86 13.82
CA THR A 17 -21.07 32.31 14.85
C THR A 17 -22.37 32.83 14.23
N LEU A 18 -23.47 32.87 15.01
CA LEU A 18 -24.73 33.45 14.54
C LEU A 18 -24.56 34.92 14.08
N MET A 19 -23.68 35.67 14.73
CA MET A 19 -23.38 37.04 14.37
C MET A 19 -22.73 37.16 12.99
N GLN A 20 -21.77 36.25 12.70
CA GLN A 20 -21.13 36.17 11.38
C GLN A 20 -22.11 35.79 10.28
N LEU A 21 -23.07 34.90 10.55
CA LEU A 21 -24.11 34.55 9.57
C LEU A 21 -25.03 35.76 9.29
N VAL A 22 -25.34 36.57 10.31
CA VAL A 22 -26.05 37.82 10.12
C VAL A 22 -25.26 38.81 9.27
N ASP A 23 -23.96 38.96 9.56
CA ASP A 23 -23.07 39.87 8.81
C ASP A 23 -22.92 39.42 7.35
N TRP A 24 -23.02 38.10 7.08
CA TRP A 24 -23.05 37.55 5.73
C TRP A 24 -24.38 37.69 5.02
N GLY A 25 -25.40 38.27 5.69
CA GLY A 25 -26.69 38.61 5.11
C GLY A 25 -27.76 37.52 5.23
N PHE A 26 -27.53 36.46 6.04
CA PHE A 26 -28.55 35.45 6.27
C PHE A 26 -29.62 35.94 7.25
N SER A 27 -30.87 35.71 6.91
CA SER A 27 -31.99 35.89 7.82
C SER A 27 -32.03 34.78 8.88
N HIS A 28 -32.72 35.00 9.99
CA HIS A 28 -32.89 34.02 11.06
C HIS A 28 -33.40 32.65 10.54
N TYR A 29 -34.38 32.68 9.66
CA TYR A 29 -34.96 31.47 9.08
C TYR A 29 -34.03 30.75 8.11
N GLN A 30 -33.16 31.49 7.39
CA GLN A 30 -32.12 30.87 6.54
C GLN A 30 -31.05 30.23 7.39
N MET A 31 -30.66 30.83 8.52
CA MET A 31 -29.74 30.23 9.49
C MET A 31 -30.29 28.94 10.07
N ASP A 32 -31.61 28.88 10.38
CA ASP A 32 -32.24 27.61 10.83
C ASP A 32 -32.11 26.50 9.79
N GLU A 33 -32.27 26.79 8.50
CA GLU A 33 -32.11 25.80 7.44
C GLU A 33 -30.64 25.34 7.28
N ILE A 34 -29.66 26.24 7.48
CA ILE A 34 -28.24 25.89 7.50
C ILE A 34 -27.93 24.98 8.70
N ILE A 35 -28.41 25.34 9.90
CA ILE A 35 -28.19 24.55 11.13
C ILE A 35 -28.81 23.16 10.98
N LYS A 36 -30.03 23.03 10.47
CA LYS A 36 -30.67 21.73 10.22
C LYS A 36 -29.86 20.88 9.24
N GLY A 37 -29.33 21.48 8.18
CA GLY A 37 -28.51 20.78 7.22
C GLY A 37 -27.17 20.30 7.82
N LEU A 38 -26.51 21.12 8.62
CA LEU A 38 -25.32 20.75 9.36
C LEU A 38 -25.57 19.60 10.33
N GLN A 39 -26.72 19.61 11.02
CA GLN A 39 -27.16 18.56 11.95
C GLN A 39 -27.48 17.24 11.22
N SER A 40 -28.04 17.32 10.01
CA SER A 40 -28.29 16.13 9.16
C SER A 40 -27.10 15.69 8.31
N GLY A 41 -25.94 16.36 8.45
CA GLY A 41 -24.70 15.96 7.79
C GLY A 41 -24.64 16.22 6.29
N VAL A 42 -25.58 17.05 5.74
CA VAL A 42 -25.55 17.39 4.31
C VAL A 42 -24.61 18.55 4.02
N ASP A 43 -24.12 18.61 2.79
CA ASP A 43 -23.28 19.72 2.34
C ASP A 43 -24.11 21.00 2.18
N VAL A 44 -24.06 21.85 3.20
CA VAL A 44 -24.85 23.10 3.25
C VAL A 44 -24.34 24.18 2.29
N SER A 45 -23.10 24.06 1.80
CA SER A 45 -22.53 25.02 0.84
C SER A 45 -23.29 25.06 -0.49
N ILE A 46 -24.02 23.97 -0.81
CA ILE A 46 -24.84 23.86 -2.02
C ILE A 46 -26.00 24.83 -2.04
N TYR A 47 -26.53 25.21 -0.86
CA TYR A 47 -27.72 26.04 -0.77
C TYR A 47 -27.59 27.25 0.16
N ALA A 48 -26.51 27.39 0.88
CA ALA A 48 -26.28 28.51 1.79
C ALA A 48 -25.91 29.79 1.02
N ASP A 49 -26.90 30.40 0.37
CA ASP A 49 -26.80 31.69 -0.31
C ASP A 49 -27.87 32.63 0.30
N PRO A 50 -27.46 33.80 0.86
CA PRO A 50 -28.41 34.78 1.39
C PRO A 50 -29.48 35.27 0.39
N LYS A 51 -29.22 35.12 -0.92
CA LYS A 51 -30.15 35.44 -2.00
C LYS A 51 -31.20 34.35 -2.24
N CYS A 52 -30.98 33.13 -1.76
CA CYS A 52 -31.95 32.04 -1.86
C CYS A 52 -33.13 32.28 -0.93
N SER A 53 -34.36 32.06 -1.40
CA SER A 53 -35.49 32.04 -0.51
C SER A 53 -35.44 30.86 0.46
N ILE A 54 -36.06 31.02 1.63
CA ILE A 54 -36.16 29.94 2.64
C ILE A 54 -36.73 28.65 2.05
N ILE A 55 -37.76 28.81 1.16
CA ILE A 55 -38.41 27.68 0.48
C ILE A 55 -37.40 26.93 -0.40
N GLN A 56 -36.55 27.66 -1.14
CA GLN A 56 -35.51 27.04 -1.97
C GLN A 56 -34.48 26.31 -1.11
N MET A 57 -33.99 26.96 -0.04
CA MET A 57 -33.01 26.31 0.88
C MET A 57 -33.60 25.06 1.52
N SER A 58 -34.85 25.13 2.01
CA SER A 58 -35.53 23.97 2.60
C SER A 58 -35.73 22.84 1.59
N LEU A 59 -36.10 23.12 0.35
CA LEU A 59 -36.29 22.15 -0.71
C LEU A 59 -34.99 21.46 -1.08
N ILE A 60 -33.89 22.22 -1.20
CA ILE A 60 -32.57 21.67 -1.51
C ILE A 60 -32.09 20.79 -0.34
N ARG A 61 -32.20 21.30 0.92
CA ARG A 61 -31.86 20.52 2.12
C ARG A 61 -32.60 19.19 2.16
N HIS A 62 -33.93 19.18 2.00
CA HIS A 62 -34.69 17.92 2.01
C HIS A 62 -34.28 16.98 0.90
N ARG A 63 -33.98 17.48 -0.32
CA ARG A 63 -33.45 16.64 -1.39
C ARG A 63 -32.10 16.03 -1.05
N LEU A 64 -31.19 16.82 -0.44
CA LEU A 64 -29.88 16.32 -0.01
C LEU A 64 -30.02 15.29 1.12
N GLU A 65 -30.93 15.55 2.07
CA GLU A 65 -31.24 14.58 3.14
C GLU A 65 -31.86 13.29 2.58
N ASP A 66 -32.77 13.38 1.60
CA ASP A 66 -33.36 12.21 0.96
C ASP A 66 -32.33 11.42 0.15
N VAL A 67 -31.41 12.10 -0.55
CA VAL A 67 -30.29 11.47 -1.26
C VAL A 67 -29.34 10.82 -0.27
N SER A 68 -29.02 11.50 0.83
CA SER A 68 -28.17 10.96 1.90
C SER A 68 -28.81 9.74 2.57
N LYS A 69 -30.10 9.83 2.93
CA LYS A 69 -30.88 8.70 3.47
C LYS A 69 -30.98 7.56 2.48
N LYS A 70 -31.24 7.83 1.19
CA LYS A 70 -31.33 6.82 0.15
C LYS A 70 -29.97 6.15 -0.11
N SER A 71 -28.90 6.91 -0.05
CA SER A 71 -27.52 6.39 -0.12
C SER A 71 -27.22 5.48 1.09
N GLN A 72 -27.63 5.85 2.29
CA GLN A 72 -27.48 5.07 3.52
C GLN A 72 -28.29 3.77 3.50
N TYR A 73 -29.45 3.73 2.80
CA TYR A 73 -30.31 2.53 2.68
C TYR A 73 -29.98 1.63 1.51
N ASP A 74 -29.10 2.04 0.61
CA ASP A 74 -28.85 1.34 -0.65
C ASP A 74 -27.55 0.50 -0.64
N PHE A 75 -27.01 0.22 0.53
CA PHE A 75 -25.88 -0.70 0.71
C PHE A 75 -26.32 -2.14 0.44
N TYR A 76 -25.43 -2.91 -0.17
CA TYR A 76 -25.62 -4.35 -0.31
C TYR A 76 -25.68 -5.04 1.07
N PRO A 77 -26.34 -6.22 1.20
CA PRO A 77 -26.48 -6.90 2.49
C PRO A 77 -25.14 -7.10 3.24
N ALA A 78 -24.07 -7.42 2.52
CA ALA A 78 -22.74 -7.56 3.11
C ALA A 78 -22.20 -6.25 3.71
N GLN A 79 -22.39 -5.13 3.00
CA GLN A 79 -21.97 -3.81 3.48
C GLN A 79 -22.76 -3.36 4.71
N LYS A 80 -24.09 -3.63 4.71
CA LYS A 80 -24.95 -3.34 5.88
C LYS A 80 -24.49 -4.11 7.12
N GLU A 81 -24.08 -5.36 6.94
CA GLU A 81 -23.57 -6.18 8.05
C GLU A 81 -22.23 -5.64 8.59
N ILE A 82 -21.35 -5.12 7.72
CA ILE A 82 -20.09 -4.51 8.14
C ILE A 82 -20.38 -3.21 8.93
N ILE A 83 -21.29 -2.36 8.42
CA ILE A 83 -21.68 -1.13 9.12
C ILE A 83 -22.26 -1.47 10.50
N ARG A 84 -23.19 -2.44 10.59
CA ARG A 84 -23.78 -2.88 11.85
C ARG A 84 -22.72 -3.33 12.85
N LYS A 85 -21.74 -4.11 12.40
CA LYS A 85 -20.62 -4.56 13.25
C LYS A 85 -19.78 -3.40 13.75
N GLY A 86 -19.43 -2.46 12.88
CA GLY A 86 -18.70 -1.26 13.29
C GLY A 86 -19.47 -0.42 14.33
N GLU A 87 -20.80 -0.28 14.17
CA GLU A 87 -21.66 0.38 15.15
C GLU A 87 -21.65 -0.37 16.50
N GLU A 88 -21.72 -1.70 16.48
CA GLU A 88 -21.65 -2.55 17.68
C GLU A 88 -20.27 -2.49 18.37
N ALA A 89 -19.20 -2.38 17.58
CA ALA A 89 -17.84 -2.18 18.07
C ALA A 89 -17.59 -0.74 18.56
N GLY A 90 -18.50 0.20 18.27
CA GLY A 90 -18.39 1.60 18.68
C GLY A 90 -17.39 2.42 17.87
N VAL A 91 -17.04 1.98 16.65
CA VAL A 91 -16.14 2.71 15.77
C VAL A 91 -16.92 3.75 14.94
N ASP A 92 -16.21 4.76 14.44
CA ASP A 92 -16.81 5.78 13.57
C ASP A 92 -17.07 5.20 12.17
N VAL A 93 -18.29 4.68 11.97
CA VAL A 93 -18.71 4.07 10.71
C VAL A 93 -18.78 5.09 9.56
N THR A 94 -18.82 6.40 9.82
CA THR A 94 -18.89 7.42 8.76
C THR A 94 -17.66 7.43 7.88
N ILE A 95 -16.54 6.88 8.34
CA ILE A 95 -15.27 6.79 7.60
C ILE A 95 -15.39 5.82 6.44
N PHE A 96 -16.11 4.71 6.60
CA PHE A 96 -16.21 3.63 5.61
C PHE A 96 -17.64 3.36 5.10
N ALA A 97 -18.68 3.87 5.74
CA ALA A 97 -20.05 3.75 5.27
C ALA A 97 -20.32 4.65 4.04
N ASP A 98 -19.54 4.44 2.99
CA ASP A 98 -19.60 5.18 1.74
C ASP A 98 -19.56 4.19 0.57
N ARG A 99 -20.45 4.38 -0.42
CA ARG A 99 -20.55 3.51 -1.62
C ARG A 99 -19.31 3.55 -2.52
N LYS A 100 -18.40 4.49 -2.31
CA LYS A 100 -17.10 4.50 -2.99
C LYS A 100 -16.23 3.28 -2.61
N TYR A 101 -16.49 2.67 -1.46
CA TYR A 101 -15.81 1.45 -1.02
C TYR A 101 -16.63 0.21 -1.34
N ASN A 102 -15.97 -0.85 -1.79
CA ASN A 102 -16.57 -2.17 -1.84
C ASN A 102 -16.57 -2.81 -0.43
N ASP A 103 -17.24 -3.95 -0.29
CA ASP A 103 -17.36 -4.65 1.00
C ASP A 103 -16.01 -5.13 1.58
N ALA A 104 -15.07 -5.51 0.72
CA ALA A 104 -13.73 -5.90 1.16
C ALA A 104 -12.95 -4.71 1.73
N GLN A 105 -12.94 -3.57 1.01
CA GLN A 105 -12.32 -2.32 1.49
C GLN A 105 -12.95 -1.86 2.81
N MET A 106 -14.29 -1.89 2.92
CA MET A 106 -14.99 -1.53 4.16
C MET A 106 -14.55 -2.38 5.36
N ARG A 107 -14.34 -3.70 5.16
CA ARG A 107 -13.87 -4.60 6.23
C ARG A 107 -12.47 -4.26 6.71
N VAL A 108 -11.56 -3.92 5.80
CA VAL A 108 -10.19 -3.54 6.17
C VAL A 108 -10.19 -2.27 7.00
N ILE A 109 -10.99 -1.28 6.59
CA ILE A 109 -11.10 -0.01 7.32
C ILE A 109 -11.76 -0.24 8.68
N GLU A 110 -12.88 -0.97 8.75
CA GLU A 110 -13.56 -1.31 10.01
C GLU A 110 -12.62 -2.02 10.98
N ASN A 111 -11.90 -3.06 10.52
CA ASN A 111 -10.95 -3.79 11.34
C ASN A 111 -9.78 -2.92 11.83
N GLY A 112 -9.30 -1.99 11.00
CA GLY A 112 -8.28 -1.02 11.41
C GLY A 112 -8.78 -0.09 12.51
N LEU A 113 -10.02 0.41 12.40
CA LEU A 113 -10.65 1.25 13.42
C LEU A 113 -10.84 0.49 14.74
N GLU A 114 -11.29 -0.78 14.69
CA GLU A 114 -11.42 -1.64 15.88
C GLU A 114 -10.09 -1.81 16.63
N LYS A 115 -8.98 -1.89 15.89
CA LYS A 115 -7.62 -2.00 16.44
C LYS A 115 -7.01 -0.66 16.84
N GLY A 116 -7.71 0.46 16.63
CA GLY A 116 -7.22 1.80 16.92
C GLY A 116 -6.12 2.30 15.98
N ILE A 117 -6.05 1.76 14.76
CA ILE A 117 -5.09 2.15 13.74
C ILE A 117 -5.55 3.44 13.06
N ASP A 118 -4.62 4.31 12.71
CA ASP A 118 -4.93 5.48 11.87
C ASP A 118 -5.23 5.05 10.43
N VAL A 119 -6.52 4.83 10.16
CA VAL A 119 -6.98 4.40 8.84
C VAL A 119 -6.91 5.50 7.77
N SER A 120 -6.69 6.76 8.15
CA SER A 120 -6.66 7.90 7.21
C SER A 120 -5.60 7.74 6.12
N ILE A 121 -4.59 6.93 6.37
CA ILE A 121 -3.48 6.65 5.44
C ILE A 121 -3.94 5.79 4.27
N TYR A 122 -4.86 4.85 4.49
CA TYR A 122 -5.29 3.89 3.49
C TYR A 122 -6.81 3.89 3.21
N ALA A 123 -7.62 4.61 3.96
CA ALA A 123 -9.05 4.75 3.69
C ALA A 123 -9.30 5.65 2.47
N ASP A 124 -8.75 5.28 1.33
CA ASP A 124 -8.92 5.93 0.02
C ASP A 124 -9.30 4.83 -1.00
N PRO A 125 -10.40 4.97 -1.76
CA PRO A 125 -10.83 3.99 -2.76
C PRO A 125 -9.84 3.76 -3.91
N LYS A 126 -8.76 4.55 -3.99
CA LYS A 126 -7.67 4.31 -4.94
C LYS A 126 -6.85 3.07 -4.59
N TYR A 127 -6.81 2.69 -3.32
CA TYR A 127 -6.20 1.44 -2.89
C TYR A 127 -7.21 0.30 -3.08
N ASP A 128 -6.77 -0.80 -3.66
CA ASP A 128 -7.55 -2.03 -3.62
C ASP A 128 -7.50 -2.66 -2.21
N TYR A 129 -8.27 -3.73 -2.01
CA TYR A 129 -8.33 -4.45 -0.75
C TYR A 129 -6.95 -4.96 -0.29
N ASP A 130 -6.18 -5.57 -1.21
CA ASP A 130 -4.89 -6.17 -0.90
C ASP A 130 -3.85 -5.09 -0.55
N GLN A 131 -3.87 -3.94 -1.24
CA GLN A 131 -3.03 -2.79 -0.92
C GLN A 131 -3.36 -2.23 0.47
N MET A 132 -4.66 -2.05 0.79
CA MET A 132 -5.10 -1.59 2.11
C MET A 132 -4.63 -2.56 3.21
N GLU A 133 -4.70 -3.88 2.98
CA GLU A 133 -4.22 -4.89 3.93
C GLU A 133 -2.72 -4.79 4.18
N GLU A 134 -1.90 -4.58 3.14
CA GLU A 134 -0.45 -4.44 3.31
C GLU A 134 -0.08 -3.16 4.08
N ILE A 135 -0.77 -2.04 3.82
CA ILE A 135 -0.56 -0.79 4.58
C ILE A 135 -1.00 -0.98 6.04
N LYS A 136 -2.17 -1.59 6.27
CA LYS A 136 -2.68 -1.87 7.63
C LYS A 136 -1.71 -2.74 8.43
N LYS A 137 -1.19 -3.84 7.84
CA LYS A 137 -0.19 -4.71 8.49
C LYS A 137 1.06 -3.93 8.92
N GLY A 138 1.57 -3.06 8.07
CA GLY A 138 2.73 -2.23 8.43
C GLY A 138 2.41 -1.26 9.58
N LEU A 139 1.23 -0.66 9.59
CA LEU A 139 0.79 0.19 10.70
C LEU A 139 0.61 -0.60 12.01
N GLU A 140 0.12 -1.85 11.94
CA GLU A 140 -0.02 -2.75 13.09
C GLU A 140 1.33 -3.06 13.76
N THR A 141 2.40 -3.13 12.96
CA THR A 141 3.77 -3.38 13.45
C THR A 141 4.57 -2.09 13.70
N GLY A 142 3.95 -0.92 13.47
CA GLY A 142 4.57 0.39 13.73
C GLY A 142 5.60 0.82 12.69
N LEU A 143 5.55 0.26 11.48
CA LEU A 143 6.43 0.64 10.39
C LEU A 143 6.09 2.01 9.82
N ASP A 144 7.08 2.66 9.23
CA ASP A 144 6.86 3.84 8.37
C ASP A 144 6.31 3.41 7.01
N VAL A 145 5.00 3.35 6.92
CA VAL A 145 4.31 2.94 5.69
C VAL A 145 4.40 3.99 4.57
N SER A 146 4.83 5.21 4.85
CA SER A 146 4.95 6.27 3.85
C SER A 146 5.89 5.91 2.69
N ILE A 147 6.76 4.94 2.91
CA ILE A 147 7.71 4.43 1.91
C ILE A 147 6.98 3.70 0.77
N TYR A 148 5.87 3.03 1.05
CA TYR A 148 5.16 2.19 0.09
C TYR A 148 3.64 2.47 0.00
N ALA A 149 3.07 3.32 0.82
CA ALA A 149 1.67 3.70 0.77
C ALA A 149 1.38 4.64 -0.42
N ASP A 150 1.67 4.17 -1.64
CA ASP A 150 1.35 4.82 -2.92
C ASP A 150 0.55 3.80 -3.76
N PRO A 151 -0.68 4.13 -4.24
CA PRO A 151 -1.50 3.23 -5.03
C PRO A 151 -0.88 2.78 -6.36
N LYS A 152 0.27 3.34 -6.76
CA LYS A 152 1.04 2.88 -7.90
C LYS A 152 1.78 1.55 -7.65
N TYR A 153 2.17 1.29 -6.40
CA TYR A 153 2.67 -0.03 -6.03
C TYR A 153 1.51 -1.02 -6.00
N ASN A 154 1.66 -2.18 -6.60
CA ASN A 154 0.72 -3.27 -6.38
C ASN A 154 0.92 -3.89 -4.97
N SER A 155 -0.05 -4.68 -4.51
CA SER A 155 0.00 -5.27 -3.17
C SER A 155 1.22 -6.17 -2.93
N ARG A 156 1.74 -6.85 -3.96
CA ARG A 156 2.93 -7.68 -3.85
C ARG A 156 4.20 -6.86 -3.70
N GLN A 157 4.31 -5.73 -4.43
CA GLN A 157 5.41 -4.78 -4.23
C GLN A 157 5.37 -4.19 -2.82
N MET A 158 4.17 -3.75 -2.36
CA MET A 158 3.99 -3.28 -0.99
C MET A 158 4.38 -4.35 0.03
N GLY A 159 3.99 -5.61 -0.20
CA GLY A 159 4.35 -6.75 0.65
C GLY A 159 5.85 -6.98 0.75
N ALA A 160 6.57 -6.95 -0.38
CA ALA A 160 8.02 -7.08 -0.41
C ALA A 160 8.73 -5.94 0.36
N ILE A 161 8.27 -4.69 0.18
CA ILE A 161 8.83 -3.54 0.91
C ILE A 161 8.51 -3.65 2.39
N ARG A 162 7.27 -3.98 2.78
CA ARG A 162 6.88 -4.18 4.18
C ARG A 162 7.73 -5.27 4.85
N THR A 163 7.89 -6.42 4.20
CA THR A 163 8.71 -7.51 4.74
C THR A 163 10.15 -7.07 4.95
N GLY A 164 10.76 -6.39 4.00
CA GLY A 164 12.12 -5.87 4.17
C GLY A 164 12.24 -4.87 5.33
N LEU A 165 11.23 -4.01 5.54
CA LEU A 165 11.18 -3.11 6.69
C LEU A 165 11.03 -3.88 8.02
N GLU A 166 10.21 -4.94 8.07
CA GLU A 166 10.03 -5.81 9.24
C GLU A 166 11.32 -6.51 9.64
N GLU A 167 12.10 -6.96 8.65
CA GLU A 167 13.41 -7.59 8.85
C GLU A 167 14.55 -6.57 9.11
N GLY A 168 14.26 -5.28 8.96
CA GLY A 168 15.23 -4.21 9.22
C GLY A 168 16.21 -3.96 8.08
N PHE A 169 15.91 -4.40 6.87
CA PHE A 169 16.72 -4.16 5.68
C PHE A 169 16.57 -2.72 5.16
N ASP A 170 17.60 -2.25 4.46
CA ASP A 170 17.52 -1.01 3.70
C ASP A 170 16.72 -1.21 2.41
N VAL A 171 15.41 -0.95 2.49
CA VAL A 171 14.49 -1.11 1.36
C VAL A 171 14.72 -0.07 0.26
N SER A 172 15.48 1.00 0.50
CA SER A 172 15.77 2.00 -0.52
C SER A 172 16.48 1.44 -1.76
N ILE A 173 17.05 0.24 -1.62
CA ILE A 173 17.70 -0.49 -2.71
C ILE A 173 16.71 -0.92 -3.78
N TYR A 174 15.44 -1.19 -3.41
CA TYR A 174 14.44 -1.75 -4.32
C TYR A 174 13.02 -1.15 -4.18
N ALA A 175 12.78 -0.27 -3.22
CA ALA A 175 11.50 0.42 -3.08
C ALA A 175 11.33 1.50 -4.15
N ASP A 176 11.31 1.09 -5.41
CA ASP A 176 11.18 1.92 -6.60
C ASP A 176 10.20 1.26 -7.57
N LEU A 177 9.37 2.08 -8.22
CA LEU A 177 8.37 1.64 -9.21
C LEU A 177 8.98 1.06 -10.50
N ASP A 178 10.28 1.28 -10.73
CA ASP A 178 11.00 0.69 -11.86
C ASP A 178 11.23 -0.82 -11.69
N TYR A 179 11.10 -1.34 -10.44
CA TYR A 179 11.14 -2.79 -10.18
C TYR A 179 9.73 -3.38 -10.19
N ASN A 180 9.56 -4.53 -10.82
CA ASN A 180 8.34 -5.33 -10.65
C ASN A 180 8.40 -6.16 -9.35
N GLU A 181 7.27 -6.77 -8.96
CA GLU A 181 7.17 -7.54 -7.73
C GLU A 181 8.13 -8.72 -7.64
N TYR A 182 8.49 -9.34 -8.76
CA TYR A 182 9.43 -10.49 -8.79
C TYR A 182 10.87 -10.01 -8.59
N GLN A 183 11.25 -8.90 -9.24
CA GLN A 183 12.56 -8.28 -9.05
C GLN A 183 12.77 -7.88 -7.58
N MET A 184 11.76 -7.21 -6.98
CA MET A 184 11.80 -6.85 -5.56
C MET A 184 11.98 -8.07 -4.66
N ASN A 185 11.25 -9.17 -4.94
CA ASN A 185 11.38 -10.41 -4.15
C ASN A 185 12.74 -11.06 -4.30
N PHE A 186 13.37 -11.08 -5.49
CA PHE A 186 14.74 -11.60 -5.62
C PHE A 186 15.76 -10.77 -4.87
N ILE A 187 15.58 -9.45 -4.82
CA ILE A 187 16.47 -8.59 -4.02
C ILE A 187 16.23 -8.84 -2.53
N LEU A 188 14.98 -8.92 -2.07
CA LEU A 188 14.64 -9.24 -0.68
C LEU A 188 15.21 -10.59 -0.26
N ASN A 189 14.99 -11.66 -1.04
CA ASN A 189 15.54 -12.99 -0.75
C ASN A 189 17.07 -12.98 -0.66
N GLY A 190 17.72 -12.18 -1.52
CA GLY A 190 19.17 -12.01 -1.45
C GLY A 190 19.63 -11.32 -0.17
N LEU A 191 18.92 -10.31 0.28
CA LEU A 191 19.17 -9.65 1.57
C LEU A 191 18.96 -10.61 2.73
N GLU A 192 17.87 -11.39 2.73
CA GLU A 192 17.58 -12.43 3.73
C GLU A 192 18.68 -13.52 3.78
N SER A 193 19.22 -13.88 2.62
CA SER A 193 20.34 -14.84 2.51
C SER A 193 21.72 -14.21 2.78
N GLY A 194 21.79 -12.90 3.05
CA GLY A 194 23.06 -12.21 3.28
C GLY A 194 23.94 -12.05 2.06
N LEU A 195 23.38 -12.13 0.85
CA LEU A 195 24.10 -12.00 -0.41
C LEU A 195 24.36 -10.53 -0.77
N ASP A 196 25.38 -10.28 -1.57
CA ASP A 196 25.64 -8.96 -2.14
C ASP A 196 24.65 -8.65 -3.28
N VAL A 197 23.49 -8.11 -2.93
CA VAL A 197 22.44 -7.74 -3.89
C VAL A 197 22.85 -6.60 -4.83
N SER A 198 23.88 -5.82 -4.49
CA SER A 198 24.35 -4.71 -5.34
C SER A 198 24.78 -5.14 -6.75
N ILE A 199 25.08 -6.43 -6.90
CA ILE A 199 25.49 -7.03 -8.17
C ILE A 199 24.31 -7.06 -9.18
N TYR A 200 23.08 -7.23 -8.69
CA TYR A 200 21.90 -7.41 -9.55
C TYR A 200 20.70 -6.52 -9.22
N ALA A 201 20.77 -5.71 -8.16
CA ALA A 201 19.74 -4.74 -7.84
C ALA A 201 19.77 -3.54 -8.81
N ASP A 202 19.46 -3.81 -10.07
CA ASP A 202 19.31 -2.84 -11.16
C ASP A 202 18.07 -3.25 -11.98
N PRO A 203 17.05 -2.37 -12.15
CA PRO A 203 15.83 -2.70 -12.89
C PRO A 203 16.05 -3.06 -14.37
N LYS A 204 17.28 -2.87 -14.90
CA LYS A 204 17.66 -3.36 -16.22
C LYS A 204 17.75 -4.87 -16.34
N TYR A 205 17.99 -5.57 -15.23
CA TYR A 205 17.91 -7.03 -15.23
C TYR A 205 16.45 -7.47 -15.25
N SER A 206 16.10 -8.41 -16.10
CA SER A 206 14.80 -9.08 -15.99
C SER A 206 14.76 -9.92 -14.70
N GLU A 207 13.55 -10.25 -14.24
CA GLU A 207 13.38 -11.13 -13.08
C GLU A 207 14.11 -12.47 -13.22
N ASN A 208 14.12 -13.05 -14.44
CA ASN A 208 14.83 -14.30 -14.71
C ASN A 208 16.35 -14.11 -14.71
N GLN A 209 16.86 -12.97 -15.17
CA GLN A 209 18.29 -12.66 -15.07
C GLN A 209 18.70 -12.49 -13.60
N MET A 210 17.92 -11.77 -12.79
CA MET A 210 18.15 -11.64 -11.34
C MET A 210 18.15 -13.01 -10.66
N ARG A 211 17.23 -13.88 -11.03
CA ARG A 211 17.15 -15.25 -10.52
C ARG A 211 18.44 -16.04 -10.78
N GLU A 212 18.97 -16.01 -12.02
CA GLU A 212 20.19 -16.74 -12.33
C GLU A 212 21.42 -16.20 -11.57
N ILE A 213 21.47 -14.87 -11.34
CA ILE A 213 22.53 -14.27 -10.53
C ILE A 213 22.36 -14.65 -9.06
N TYR A 214 21.14 -14.56 -8.52
CA TYR A 214 20.81 -14.96 -7.15
C TYR A 214 21.24 -16.41 -6.88
N LEU A 215 20.82 -17.35 -7.74
CA LEU A 215 21.17 -18.77 -7.61
C LEU A 215 22.69 -19.01 -7.65
N GLY A 216 23.41 -18.29 -8.50
CA GLY A 216 24.86 -18.38 -8.55
C GLY A 216 25.55 -17.86 -7.30
N LEU A 217 25.07 -16.72 -6.75
CA LEU A 217 25.57 -16.18 -5.48
C LEU A 217 25.28 -17.14 -4.31
N GLU A 218 24.07 -17.73 -4.28
CA GLU A 218 23.68 -18.72 -3.27
C GLU A 218 24.57 -19.97 -3.32
N ALA A 219 24.97 -20.38 -4.52
CA ALA A 219 25.90 -21.47 -4.74
C ALA A 219 27.38 -21.09 -4.52
N GLY A 220 27.69 -19.84 -4.18
CA GLY A 220 29.05 -19.35 -3.96
C GLY A 220 29.88 -19.16 -5.23
N LEU A 221 29.25 -19.05 -6.39
CA LEU A 221 29.93 -18.87 -7.68
C LEU A 221 30.38 -17.42 -7.88
N ASP A 222 31.45 -17.26 -8.69
CA ASP A 222 31.83 -15.97 -9.24
C ASP A 222 30.86 -15.54 -10.35
N VAL A 223 29.78 -14.85 -9.97
CA VAL A 223 28.75 -14.38 -10.90
C VAL A 223 29.21 -13.24 -11.80
N SER A 224 30.35 -12.58 -11.51
CA SER A 224 30.87 -11.45 -12.30
C SER A 224 31.10 -11.83 -13.77
N ILE A 225 31.26 -13.10 -14.05
CA ILE A 225 31.45 -13.65 -15.39
C ILE A 225 30.22 -13.49 -16.27
N TYR A 226 29.01 -13.52 -15.68
CA TYR A 226 27.76 -13.48 -16.44
C TYR A 226 26.74 -12.44 -15.93
N ALA A 227 26.96 -11.78 -14.80
CA ALA A 227 26.09 -10.73 -14.28
C ALA A 227 26.19 -9.46 -15.13
N ASP A 228 25.63 -9.49 -16.36
CA ASP A 228 25.59 -8.39 -17.29
C ASP A 228 24.24 -8.42 -18.04
N PRO A 229 23.40 -7.35 -17.96
CA PRO A 229 22.08 -7.30 -18.59
C PRO A 229 22.04 -7.58 -20.08
N LYS A 230 23.20 -7.51 -20.76
CA LYS A 230 23.31 -7.84 -22.20
C LYS A 230 23.16 -9.33 -22.49
N TYR A 231 23.38 -10.20 -21.51
CA TYR A 231 23.21 -11.64 -21.70
C TYR A 231 21.73 -12.00 -21.53
N SER A 232 21.23 -12.90 -22.39
CA SER A 232 19.90 -13.45 -22.18
C SER A 232 19.86 -14.34 -20.94
N GLU A 233 18.68 -14.45 -20.31
CA GLU A 233 18.46 -15.37 -19.17
C GLU A 233 18.96 -16.80 -19.44
N HIS A 234 18.68 -17.32 -20.64
CA HIS A 234 19.15 -18.65 -21.05
C HIS A 234 20.67 -18.74 -21.11
N ARG A 235 21.35 -17.68 -21.55
CA ARG A 235 22.81 -17.65 -21.56
C ARG A 235 23.38 -17.61 -20.15
N MET A 236 22.79 -16.81 -19.26
CA MET A 236 23.18 -16.77 -17.84
C MET A 236 22.99 -18.14 -17.19
N TYR A 237 21.84 -18.78 -17.44
CA TYR A 237 21.56 -20.14 -16.98
C TYR A 237 22.66 -21.13 -17.39
N ILE A 238 23.03 -21.17 -18.69
CA ILE A 238 24.10 -22.08 -19.17
C ILE A 238 25.42 -21.77 -18.49
N MET A 239 25.77 -20.49 -18.32
CA MET A 239 27.04 -20.10 -17.71
C MET A 239 27.09 -20.48 -16.22
N ARG A 240 25.97 -20.31 -15.50
CA ARG A 240 25.84 -20.76 -14.10
C ARG A 240 26.02 -22.28 -13.99
N GLU A 241 25.27 -23.05 -14.78
CA GLU A 241 25.38 -24.54 -14.80
C GLU A 241 26.79 -25.03 -15.14
N ASP A 242 27.51 -24.33 -16.03
CA ASP A 242 28.89 -24.65 -16.35
C ASP A 242 29.83 -24.40 -15.15
N LEU A 243 29.64 -23.31 -14.45
CA LEU A 243 30.44 -22.98 -13.25
C LEU A 243 30.13 -23.93 -12.09
N GLU A 244 28.88 -24.32 -11.86
CA GLU A 244 28.51 -25.31 -10.86
C GLU A 244 29.19 -26.64 -11.12
N ARG A 245 29.17 -27.16 -12.36
CA ARG A 245 29.84 -28.39 -12.74
C ARG A 245 31.36 -28.31 -12.56
N GLN A 246 31.98 -27.17 -12.84
CA GLN A 246 33.40 -26.97 -12.63
C GLN A 246 33.77 -26.99 -11.14
N MET A 247 32.93 -26.40 -10.31
CA MET A 247 33.09 -26.37 -8.85
C MET A 247 33.00 -27.79 -8.28
N GLU A 248 31.96 -28.55 -8.65
CA GLU A 248 31.80 -29.97 -8.24
C GLU A 248 32.97 -30.87 -8.67
N GLN A 249 33.51 -30.66 -9.88
CA GLN A 249 34.69 -31.41 -10.36
C GLN A 249 35.93 -31.09 -9.53
N ASN A 250 36.18 -29.80 -9.25
CA ASN A 250 37.32 -29.40 -8.46
C ASN A 250 37.24 -29.93 -7.02
N GLU A 251 36.07 -29.94 -6.41
CA GLU A 251 35.85 -30.51 -5.07
C GLU A 251 36.12 -32.01 -5.06
N SER A 252 35.65 -32.76 -6.08
CA SER A 252 35.88 -34.18 -6.24
C SER A 252 37.39 -34.53 -6.47
N ASP A 253 38.09 -33.67 -7.22
CA ASP A 253 39.54 -33.88 -7.48
C ASP A 253 40.35 -33.63 -6.20
N ILE A 254 40.01 -32.62 -5.39
CA ILE A 254 40.66 -32.37 -4.08
C ILE A 254 40.43 -33.53 -3.11
N GLU A 255 39.19 -34.03 -3.01
CA GLU A 255 38.87 -35.17 -2.14
C GLU A 255 39.66 -36.45 -2.55
N ASN A 256 39.91 -36.66 -3.85
CA ASN A 256 40.67 -37.78 -4.35
C ASN A 256 42.19 -37.63 -4.09
N GLU A 257 42.73 -36.42 -4.17
CA GLU A 257 44.13 -36.12 -3.85
C GLU A 257 44.45 -36.36 -2.36
N ASP A 258 43.54 -35.93 -1.44
CA ASP A 258 43.70 -36.19 0.00
C ASP A 258 43.67 -37.69 0.35
N TYR A 259 42.91 -38.51 -0.41
CA TYR A 259 42.90 -39.97 -0.23
C TYR A 259 44.20 -40.65 -0.68
N ASP A 260 44.88 -40.15 -1.72
CA ASP A 260 46.10 -40.72 -2.24
C ASP A 260 47.33 -40.36 -1.36
N GLU A 261 47.33 -39.21 -0.66
CA GLU A 261 48.38 -38.82 0.28
C GLU A 261 48.37 -39.67 1.58
N ASP A 262 47.20 -40.11 2.06
CA ASP A 262 47.06 -40.86 3.32
C ASP A 262 47.46 -42.35 3.18
N TYR A 263 47.64 -42.89 1.96
CA TYR A 263 48.03 -44.24 1.69
C TYR A 263 49.48 -44.40 1.18
N GLY A 264 50.23 -43.28 1.00
CA GLY A 264 51.58 -43.28 0.39
C GLY A 264 52.75 -43.65 1.30
N ASP A 265 52.61 -43.60 2.63
CA ASP A 265 53.75 -43.66 3.56
C ASP A 265 53.93 -45.01 4.32
N ASP A 266 53.22 -46.11 3.96
CA ASP A 266 53.31 -47.36 4.75
C ASP A 266 53.98 -48.54 4.00
N PHE A 267 54.80 -48.30 2.96
CA PHE A 267 55.62 -49.35 2.34
C PHE A 267 57.08 -48.93 2.17
N GLY A 268 57.78 -48.73 3.27
CA GLY A 268 59.22 -48.56 3.33
C GLY A 268 59.80 -49.12 4.62
N ASP A 269 60.14 -50.37 4.59
CA ASP A 269 61.21 -51.09 5.37
C ASP A 269 60.75 -52.49 5.77
N LEU A 270 61.08 -53.46 4.90
CA LEU A 270 61.43 -54.85 5.27
C LEU A 270 62.64 -55.31 4.47
#